data_b37c7ce13d2c14d7e70941f49ab3bd53
#
_entry.id   b37c7ce13d2c14d7e70941f49ab3bd53
#
_cell.length_a   1.000
_cell.length_b   1.000
_cell.length_c   1.000
_cell.angle_alpha   90.00
_cell.angle_beta   90.00
_cell.angle_gamma   90.00
#
_symmetry.space_group_name_H-M   'P 1'
#
loop_
_entity.id
_entity.type
_entity.pdbx_description
1 polymer ?
#
loop_
_entity_poly.entity_id
_entity_poly.type
_entity_poly.pdbx_seq_one_letter_code
_entity_poly.pdbx_strand_id
1 'polypeptide(L)'
;MSEENKKLTKSELKDLVKRKKKKKIILVSCISAGVILLALIIGLIIWQVTRIKPVKRTDEQGIVVGKIGEYEIYNDEFSYLLDIYKKNIEYKYGKIDWSDGSEFTKKCLDELEEDIIDGMMTNYAVFEVCKDHGIDADSREINKLVNEKIKEIIDDENGEFKGDKGKYVEYSRKGNESDAYIRIIAKAAVLEEKIIEKLRESGEIEYVLEKNLPEFITHAKESDTFVRTTHVFYPKFDVKGVDIEEVRAEASEIAANLKSISDDEDRYDAINKAISKCPYNTPGYTMANKDGIYFTEGMMGEVYESTARALDEYGTSDVIETDEGFYVIMRLPLDTDYVGKNAETLLENYSWAKLALLERGAKAELLSVCDDFSGLIYERLTK
;
A
#
# COMPACT_ATOMS: atom_id res chain seq x y z
N MET A 1 -37.44 -82.98 30.47
CA MET A 1 -36.27 -82.28 31.10
C MET A 1 -36.63 -80.87 31.21
N SER A 2 -36.92 -80.43 32.43
CA SER A 2 -37.36 -79.04 32.77
C SER A 2 -36.12 -78.19 32.89
N GLU A 3 -35.99 -77.13 32.08
CA GLU A 3 -35.02 -76.05 32.32
C GLU A 3 -35.50 -75.24 33.51
N GLU A 4 -34.77 -75.34 34.63
CA GLU A 4 -35.01 -74.54 35.81
C GLU A 4 -34.70 -73.08 35.50
N ASN A 5 -35.78 -72.29 35.48
CA ASN A 5 -35.69 -70.82 35.43
C ASN A 5 -35.08 -70.33 36.75
N LYS A 6 -33.78 -70.22 36.82
CA LYS A 6 -33.02 -69.68 37.96
C LYS A 6 -33.31 -68.17 38.07
N LYS A 7 -34.23 -67.80 38.96
CA LYS A 7 -34.49 -66.41 39.30
C LYS A 7 -33.26 -65.78 39.91
N LEU A 8 -32.67 -64.79 39.21
CA LEU A 8 -31.54 -64.01 39.66
C LEU A 8 -31.85 -63.31 41.02
N THR A 9 -30.92 -63.34 41.93
CA THR A 9 -31.05 -62.64 43.23
C THR A 9 -31.01 -61.10 43.03
N LYS A 10 -31.58 -60.37 43.99
CA LYS A 10 -31.66 -58.92 43.96
C LYS A 10 -30.26 -58.23 43.82
N SER A 11 -29.20 -58.91 44.29
CA SER A 11 -27.80 -58.54 44.20
C SER A 11 -27.26 -58.72 42.77
N GLU A 12 -27.52 -59.90 42.15
CA GLU A 12 -27.07 -60.25 40.80
C GLU A 12 -27.75 -59.32 39.77
N LEU A 13 -29.03 -58.94 39.99
CA LEU A 13 -29.75 -57.99 39.18
C LEU A 13 -29.13 -56.58 39.22
N LYS A 14 -28.72 -56.12 40.42
CA LYS A 14 -28.05 -54.83 40.62
C LYS A 14 -26.71 -54.83 39.90
N ASP A 15 -25.94 -55.89 39.95
CA ASP A 15 -24.64 -56.02 39.30
C ASP A 15 -24.77 -56.09 37.78
N LEU A 16 -25.74 -56.77 37.28
CA LEU A 16 -26.08 -56.80 35.84
C LEU A 16 -26.47 -55.40 35.32
N VAL A 17 -27.27 -54.65 36.09
CA VAL A 17 -27.63 -53.29 35.71
C VAL A 17 -26.44 -52.35 35.78
N LYS A 18 -25.55 -52.48 36.78
CA LYS A 18 -24.29 -51.71 36.85
C LYS A 18 -23.35 -52.03 35.67
N ARG A 19 -23.20 -53.34 35.31
CA ARG A 19 -22.36 -53.77 34.16
C ARG A 19 -22.95 -53.24 32.83
N LYS A 20 -24.28 -53.28 32.63
CA LYS A 20 -24.93 -52.72 31.46
C LYS A 20 -24.77 -51.22 31.37
N LYS A 21 -24.91 -50.44 32.48
CA LYS A 21 -24.65 -49.02 32.54
C LYS A 21 -23.20 -48.69 32.20
N LYS A 22 -22.21 -49.42 32.78
CA LYS A 22 -20.79 -49.23 32.52
C LYS A 22 -20.44 -49.50 31.06
N LYS A 23 -20.96 -50.58 30.47
CA LYS A 23 -20.79 -50.86 29.00
C LYS A 23 -21.41 -49.79 28.13
N LYS A 24 -22.59 -49.25 28.47
CA LYS A 24 -23.24 -48.18 27.73
C LYS A 24 -22.46 -46.86 27.81
N ILE A 25 -21.87 -46.53 28.99
CA ILE A 25 -21.04 -45.32 29.16
C ILE A 25 -19.75 -45.48 28.32
N ILE A 26 -19.08 -46.65 28.39
CA ILE A 26 -17.88 -46.89 27.61
C ILE A 26 -18.18 -46.79 26.09
N LEU A 27 -19.27 -47.41 25.67
CA LEU A 27 -19.70 -47.35 24.23
C LEU A 27 -19.96 -45.95 23.76
N VAL A 28 -20.70 -45.13 24.55
CA VAL A 28 -20.96 -43.72 24.23
C VAL A 28 -19.66 -42.89 24.24
N SER A 29 -18.75 -43.11 25.19
CA SER A 29 -17.45 -42.46 25.21
C SER A 29 -16.58 -42.81 24.01
N CYS A 30 -16.56 -44.08 23.59
CA CYS A 30 -15.81 -44.52 22.40
C CYS A 30 -16.39 -43.90 21.11
N ILE A 31 -17.73 -43.83 20.99
CA ILE A 31 -18.38 -43.19 19.84
C ILE A 31 -18.08 -41.69 19.82
N SER A 32 -18.16 -41.00 20.94
CA SER A 32 -17.85 -39.56 21.06
C SER A 32 -16.40 -39.28 20.72
N ALA A 33 -15.47 -40.09 21.21
CA ALA A 33 -14.04 -39.98 20.87
C ALA A 33 -13.78 -40.22 19.38
N GLY A 34 -14.47 -41.20 18.79
CA GLY A 34 -14.39 -41.48 17.33
C GLY A 34 -14.92 -40.32 16.47
N VAL A 35 -16.02 -39.70 16.87
CA VAL A 35 -16.60 -38.54 16.17
C VAL A 35 -15.66 -37.34 16.27
N ILE A 36 -15.06 -37.07 17.43
CA ILE A 36 -14.09 -35.99 17.62
C ILE A 36 -12.83 -36.23 16.75
N LEU A 37 -12.32 -37.46 16.75
CA LEU A 37 -11.18 -37.81 15.93
C LEU A 37 -11.46 -37.66 14.44
N LEU A 38 -12.63 -38.07 13.98
CA LEU A 38 -13.06 -37.92 12.59
C LEU A 38 -13.18 -36.42 12.22
N ALA A 39 -13.77 -35.60 13.08
CA ALA A 39 -13.86 -34.16 12.88
C ALA A 39 -12.47 -33.49 12.79
N LEU A 40 -11.50 -33.92 13.64
CA LEU A 40 -10.13 -33.46 13.59
C LEU A 40 -9.42 -33.88 12.28
N ILE A 41 -9.63 -35.11 11.85
CA ILE A 41 -9.06 -35.60 10.57
C ILE A 41 -9.67 -34.83 9.39
N ILE A 42 -10.98 -34.63 9.35
CA ILE A 42 -11.66 -33.83 8.32
C ILE A 42 -11.13 -32.38 8.35
N GLY A 43 -11.02 -31.79 9.54
CA GLY A 43 -10.45 -30.45 9.72
C GLY A 43 -9.00 -30.33 9.18
N LEU A 44 -8.18 -31.34 9.46
CA LEU A 44 -6.80 -31.44 8.94
C LEU A 44 -6.76 -31.61 7.42
N ILE A 45 -7.65 -32.42 6.87
CA ILE A 45 -7.75 -32.62 5.41
C ILE A 45 -8.21 -31.31 4.75
N ILE A 46 -9.25 -30.66 5.26
CA ILE A 46 -9.73 -29.36 4.76
C ILE A 46 -8.60 -28.34 4.84
N TRP A 47 -7.89 -28.27 5.99
CA TRP A 47 -6.76 -27.37 6.16
C TRP A 47 -5.63 -27.65 5.17
N GLN A 48 -5.26 -28.91 4.91
CA GLN A 48 -4.24 -29.27 3.91
C GLN A 48 -4.66 -28.95 2.48
N VAL A 49 -5.95 -29.18 2.14
CA VAL A 49 -6.49 -28.95 0.78
C VAL A 49 -6.69 -27.47 0.51
N THR A 50 -7.07 -26.70 1.55
CA THR A 50 -7.29 -25.25 1.41
C THR A 50 -6.02 -24.43 1.49
N ARG A 51 -4.94 -24.99 2.07
CA ARG A 51 -3.66 -24.29 2.19
C ARG A 51 -3.00 -24.10 0.83
N ILE A 52 -2.77 -22.84 0.46
CA ILE A 52 -1.97 -22.51 -0.71
C ILE A 52 -0.51 -22.68 -0.35
N LYS A 53 0.13 -23.67 -0.96
CA LYS A 53 1.57 -23.88 -0.77
C LYS A 53 2.34 -22.88 -1.62
N PRO A 54 3.41 -22.26 -1.09
CA PRO A 54 4.28 -21.41 -1.88
C PRO A 54 4.78 -22.16 -3.14
N VAL A 55 4.70 -21.48 -4.28
CA VAL A 55 5.30 -21.97 -5.53
C VAL A 55 6.77 -21.59 -5.51
N LYS A 56 7.64 -22.56 -5.73
CA LYS A 56 9.08 -22.31 -5.78
C LYS A 56 9.43 -21.55 -7.05
N ARG A 57 10.36 -20.60 -6.94
CA ARG A 57 11.02 -19.97 -8.08
C ARG A 57 11.58 -21.03 -9.02
N THR A 58 11.55 -20.79 -10.31
CA THR A 58 12.32 -21.57 -11.31
C THR A 58 13.81 -21.24 -11.16
N ASP A 59 14.68 -22.01 -11.80
CA ASP A 59 16.13 -21.75 -11.74
C ASP A 59 16.47 -20.34 -12.26
N GLU A 60 15.77 -19.87 -13.30
CA GLU A 60 15.94 -18.54 -13.86
C GLU A 60 15.39 -17.43 -12.92
N GLN A 61 14.20 -17.61 -12.37
CA GLN A 61 13.61 -16.69 -11.42
C GLN A 61 14.44 -16.54 -10.13
N GLY A 62 15.10 -17.62 -9.71
CA GLY A 62 15.89 -17.69 -8.48
C GLY A 62 17.33 -17.18 -8.59
N ILE A 63 17.74 -16.62 -9.73
CA ILE A 63 19.06 -16.00 -9.86
C ILE A 63 19.09 -14.71 -9.05
N VAL A 64 20.06 -14.55 -8.16
CA VAL A 64 20.33 -13.30 -7.46
C VAL A 64 21.02 -12.35 -8.42
N VAL A 65 20.45 -11.18 -8.65
CA VAL A 65 20.95 -10.18 -9.60
C VAL A 65 21.57 -8.96 -8.93
N GLY A 66 21.36 -8.79 -7.61
CA GLY A 66 21.91 -7.70 -6.83
C GLY A 66 21.41 -7.73 -5.40
N LYS A 67 21.67 -6.64 -4.66
CA LYS A 67 21.24 -6.46 -3.27
C LYS A 67 20.80 -5.03 -3.00
N ILE A 68 19.85 -4.90 -2.08
CA ILE A 68 19.49 -3.65 -1.43
C ILE A 68 19.63 -3.87 0.08
N GLY A 69 20.63 -3.26 0.70
CA GLY A 69 20.95 -3.55 2.09
C GLY A 69 21.26 -5.04 2.32
N GLU A 70 20.52 -5.67 3.22
CA GLU A 70 20.65 -7.11 3.52
C GLU A 70 19.81 -7.99 2.57
N TYR A 71 18.95 -7.38 1.74
CA TYR A 71 17.98 -8.09 0.89
C TYR A 71 18.59 -8.49 -0.46
N GLU A 72 18.50 -9.78 -0.77
CA GLU A 72 18.88 -10.29 -2.10
C GLU A 72 17.75 -10.01 -3.09
N ILE A 73 18.10 -9.35 -4.20
CA ILE A 73 17.19 -9.08 -5.30
C ILE A 73 17.28 -10.22 -6.31
N TYR A 74 16.17 -10.82 -6.60
CA TYR A 74 16.08 -11.95 -7.52
C TYR A 74 15.63 -11.52 -8.91
N ASN A 75 15.96 -12.34 -9.90
CA ASN A 75 15.68 -12.06 -11.31
C ASN A 75 14.20 -11.89 -11.62
N ASP A 76 13.30 -12.58 -10.92
CA ASP A 76 11.85 -12.44 -11.08
C ASP A 76 11.37 -11.03 -10.71
N GLU A 77 11.76 -10.55 -9.55
CA GLU A 77 11.43 -9.22 -9.05
C GLU A 77 11.98 -8.12 -9.97
N PHE A 78 13.28 -8.18 -10.26
CA PHE A 78 13.93 -7.21 -11.13
C PHE A 78 13.30 -7.19 -12.54
N SER A 79 13.07 -8.35 -13.15
CA SER A 79 12.50 -8.43 -14.50
C SER A 79 11.05 -7.95 -14.54
N TYR A 80 10.26 -8.19 -13.49
CA TYR A 80 8.90 -7.69 -13.39
C TYR A 80 8.87 -6.15 -13.35
N LEU A 81 9.69 -5.53 -12.50
CA LEU A 81 9.77 -4.08 -12.39
C LEU A 81 10.32 -3.45 -13.68
N LEU A 82 11.35 -4.05 -14.28
CA LEU A 82 11.86 -3.61 -15.57
C LEU A 82 10.77 -3.60 -16.65
N ASP A 83 9.95 -4.65 -16.74
CA ASP A 83 8.86 -4.74 -17.71
C ASP A 83 7.79 -3.67 -17.51
N ILE A 84 7.48 -3.34 -16.27
CA ILE A 84 6.48 -2.32 -15.93
C ILE A 84 7.01 -0.93 -16.21
N TYR A 85 8.15 -0.57 -15.64
CA TYR A 85 8.67 0.79 -15.75
C TYR A 85 9.17 1.11 -17.17
N LYS A 86 9.71 0.14 -17.91
CA LYS A 86 9.96 0.29 -19.34
C LYS A 86 8.70 0.69 -20.10
N LYS A 87 7.56 0.02 -19.85
CA LYS A 87 6.27 0.37 -20.49
C LYS A 87 5.80 1.76 -20.10
N ASN A 88 6.00 2.17 -18.85
CA ASN A 88 5.65 3.51 -18.39
C ASN A 88 6.48 4.59 -19.11
N ILE A 89 7.79 4.39 -19.20
CA ILE A 89 8.70 5.28 -19.93
C ILE A 89 8.32 5.33 -21.42
N GLU A 90 8.08 4.18 -22.06
CA GLU A 90 7.66 4.11 -23.47
C GLU A 90 6.26 4.69 -23.69
N TYR A 91 5.37 4.63 -22.71
CA TYR A 91 4.08 5.31 -22.75
C TYR A 91 4.26 6.84 -22.71
N LYS A 92 5.15 7.33 -21.84
CA LYS A 92 5.43 8.76 -21.63
C LYS A 92 6.14 9.38 -22.84
N TYR A 93 7.13 8.72 -23.41
CA TYR A 93 8.01 9.29 -24.43
C TYR A 93 7.84 8.70 -25.84
N GLY A 94 7.05 7.65 -25.98
CA GLY A 94 6.92 6.87 -27.19
C GLY A 94 7.95 5.72 -27.24
N LYS A 95 7.96 5.00 -28.36
CA LYS A 95 8.88 3.87 -28.55
C LYS A 95 10.33 4.34 -28.59
N ILE A 96 11.16 3.76 -27.74
CA ILE A 96 12.57 4.12 -27.57
C ILE A 96 13.47 3.06 -28.22
N ASP A 97 14.50 3.50 -28.94
CA ASP A 97 15.64 2.64 -29.31
C ASP A 97 16.67 2.71 -28.18
N TRP A 98 16.58 1.77 -27.25
CA TRP A 98 17.46 1.71 -26.08
C TRP A 98 18.94 1.52 -26.40
N SER A 99 19.29 1.22 -27.65
CA SER A 99 20.66 0.99 -28.11
C SER A 99 21.32 2.18 -28.81
N ASP A 100 20.57 3.28 -29.06
CA ASP A 100 21.07 4.39 -29.90
C ASP A 100 22.14 5.27 -29.23
N GLY A 101 22.26 5.18 -27.89
CA GLY A 101 23.27 5.91 -27.11
C GLY A 101 23.09 7.43 -27.07
N SER A 102 21.95 7.96 -27.55
CA SER A 102 21.63 9.39 -27.54
C SER A 102 21.53 9.93 -26.10
N GLU A 103 21.65 11.26 -25.93
CA GLU A 103 21.44 11.90 -24.63
C GLU A 103 20.00 11.68 -24.12
N PHE A 104 19.03 11.62 -25.03
CA PHE A 104 17.64 11.32 -24.69
C PHE A 104 17.51 9.89 -24.14
N THR A 105 18.09 8.90 -24.82
CA THR A 105 18.06 7.50 -24.35
C THR A 105 18.78 7.33 -23.01
N LYS A 106 19.91 8.02 -22.79
CA LYS A 106 20.59 8.03 -21.48
C LYS A 106 19.68 8.57 -20.38
N LYS A 107 19.01 9.72 -20.62
CA LYS A 107 18.05 10.25 -19.68
C LYS A 107 16.92 9.28 -19.36
N CYS A 108 16.40 8.57 -20.37
CA CYS A 108 15.37 7.56 -20.16
C CYS A 108 15.89 6.33 -19.39
N LEU A 109 17.17 5.97 -19.56
CA LEU A 109 17.82 4.90 -18.80
C LEU A 109 18.00 5.29 -17.34
N ASP A 110 18.45 6.52 -17.07
CA ASP A 110 18.60 7.04 -15.70
C ASP A 110 17.24 7.07 -14.97
N GLU A 111 16.18 7.58 -15.63
CA GLU A 111 14.81 7.59 -15.09
C GLU A 111 14.30 6.15 -14.84
N LEU A 112 14.54 5.23 -15.77
CA LEU A 112 14.14 3.83 -15.63
C LEU A 112 14.85 3.14 -14.47
N GLU A 113 16.14 3.40 -14.29
CA GLU A 113 16.91 2.87 -13.16
C GLU A 113 16.38 3.39 -11.83
N GLU A 114 16.14 4.69 -11.74
CA GLU A 114 15.58 5.32 -10.54
C GLU A 114 14.22 4.72 -10.18
N ASP A 115 13.31 4.58 -11.15
CA ASP A 115 12.00 3.98 -10.96
C ASP A 115 12.08 2.51 -10.48
N ILE A 116 12.98 1.71 -11.08
CA ILE A 116 13.17 0.30 -10.69
C ILE A 116 13.69 0.21 -9.26
N ILE A 117 14.71 1.00 -8.92
CA ILE A 117 15.31 1.03 -7.59
C ILE A 117 14.26 1.47 -6.56
N ASP A 118 13.51 2.54 -6.82
CA ASP A 118 12.45 2.98 -5.90
C ASP A 118 11.36 1.93 -5.73
N GLY A 119 10.94 1.28 -6.83
CA GLY A 119 9.96 0.19 -6.79
C GLY A 119 10.42 -1.00 -5.96
N MET A 120 11.70 -1.39 -6.03
CA MET A 120 12.28 -2.42 -5.17
C MET A 120 12.32 -1.95 -3.71
N MET A 121 12.80 -0.74 -3.45
CA MET A 121 12.93 -0.20 -2.09
C MET A 121 11.59 -0.07 -1.38
N THR A 122 10.50 0.17 -2.09
CA THR A 122 9.17 0.34 -1.50
C THR A 122 8.79 -0.83 -0.60
N ASN A 123 8.99 -2.07 -1.05
CA ASN A 123 8.67 -3.24 -0.24
C ASN A 123 9.65 -3.43 0.93
N TYR A 124 10.94 -3.19 0.73
CA TYR A 124 11.97 -3.44 1.73
C TYR A 124 12.03 -2.34 2.80
N ALA A 125 11.66 -1.11 2.48
CA ALA A 125 11.50 -0.04 3.44
C ALA A 125 10.49 -0.40 4.54
N VAL A 126 9.36 -1.00 4.15
CA VAL A 126 8.36 -1.51 5.10
C VAL A 126 8.95 -2.54 6.06
N PHE A 127 9.84 -3.42 5.56
CA PHE A 127 10.48 -4.44 6.40
C PHE A 127 11.46 -3.82 7.41
N GLU A 128 12.21 -2.78 7.01
CA GLU A 128 13.08 -2.04 7.94
C GLU A 128 12.26 -1.28 8.99
N VAL A 129 11.19 -0.58 8.60
CA VAL A 129 10.29 0.08 9.55
C VAL A 129 9.71 -0.93 10.56
N CYS A 130 9.34 -2.15 10.12
CA CYS A 130 8.88 -3.21 11.00
C CYS A 130 9.94 -3.63 12.02
N LYS A 131 11.18 -3.79 11.57
CA LYS A 131 12.32 -4.17 12.41
C LYS A 131 12.56 -3.13 13.51
N ASP A 132 12.51 -1.85 13.16
CA ASP A 132 12.69 -0.74 14.10
C ASP A 132 11.57 -0.66 15.14
N HIS A 133 10.34 -1.05 14.76
CA HIS A 133 9.18 -1.09 15.66
C HIS A 133 8.99 -2.45 16.35
N GLY A 134 9.94 -3.38 16.23
CA GLY A 134 9.92 -4.68 16.89
C GLY A 134 8.83 -5.62 16.36
N ILE A 135 8.44 -5.47 15.10
CA ILE A 135 7.50 -6.37 14.41
C ILE A 135 8.31 -7.45 13.69
N ASP A 136 8.09 -8.72 14.06
CA ASP A 136 8.68 -9.86 13.37
C ASP A 136 7.91 -10.15 12.07
N ALA A 137 8.50 -9.73 10.94
CA ALA A 137 7.95 -9.93 9.60
C ALA A 137 7.84 -11.41 9.19
N ASP A 138 8.56 -12.31 9.87
CA ASP A 138 8.52 -13.75 9.61
C ASP A 138 7.70 -14.54 10.64
N SER A 139 7.01 -13.85 11.52
CA SER A 139 6.13 -14.46 12.51
C SER A 139 5.06 -15.35 11.86
N ARG A 140 4.58 -16.32 12.62
CA ARG A 140 3.48 -17.20 12.17
C ARG A 140 2.21 -16.44 11.84
N GLU A 141 1.94 -15.35 12.56
CA GLU A 141 0.77 -14.50 12.34
C GLU A 141 0.87 -13.79 10.97
N ILE A 142 1.97 -13.10 10.70
CA ILE A 142 2.20 -12.42 9.42
C ILE A 142 2.13 -13.42 8.25
N ASN A 143 2.82 -14.54 8.35
CA ASN A 143 2.77 -15.57 7.31
C ASN A 143 1.35 -16.13 7.07
N LYS A 144 0.49 -16.17 8.10
CA LYS A 144 -0.92 -16.54 7.95
C LYS A 144 -1.68 -15.48 7.15
N LEU A 145 -1.54 -14.20 7.51
CA LEU A 145 -2.18 -13.07 6.82
C LEU A 145 -1.74 -12.98 5.34
N VAL A 146 -0.45 -13.16 5.08
CA VAL A 146 0.07 -13.23 3.70
C VAL A 146 -0.60 -14.35 2.90
N ASN A 147 -0.78 -15.54 3.49
CA ASN A 147 -1.48 -16.63 2.79
C ASN A 147 -2.97 -16.32 2.57
N GLU A 148 -3.60 -15.54 3.45
CA GLU A 148 -4.97 -15.06 3.28
C GLU A 148 -5.05 -14.06 2.12
N LYS A 149 -4.13 -13.10 2.00
CA LYS A 149 -4.03 -12.17 0.85
C LYS A 149 -3.81 -12.92 -0.47
N ILE A 150 -2.90 -13.89 -0.51
CA ILE A 150 -2.70 -14.73 -1.71
C ILE A 150 -3.98 -15.49 -2.09
N LYS A 151 -4.72 -15.95 -1.08
CA LYS A 151 -6.00 -16.62 -1.33
C LYS A 151 -7.03 -15.66 -1.91
N GLU A 152 -7.11 -14.43 -1.42
CA GLU A 152 -7.98 -13.38 -1.95
C GLU A 152 -7.67 -13.10 -3.42
N ILE A 153 -6.38 -12.93 -3.78
CA ILE A 153 -5.93 -12.74 -5.17
C ILE A 153 -6.38 -13.90 -6.07
N ILE A 154 -6.27 -15.14 -5.59
CA ILE A 154 -6.65 -16.30 -6.38
C ILE A 154 -8.18 -16.41 -6.52
N ASP A 155 -8.92 -16.15 -5.44
CA ASP A 155 -10.37 -16.35 -5.36
C ASP A 155 -11.18 -15.16 -5.92
N ASP A 156 -10.54 -14.05 -6.27
CA ASP A 156 -11.21 -12.88 -6.86
C ASP A 156 -11.95 -13.25 -8.15
N GLU A 157 -13.28 -13.15 -8.14
CA GLU A 157 -14.15 -13.47 -9.27
C GLU A 157 -13.92 -12.56 -10.49
N ASN A 158 -13.43 -11.33 -10.28
CA ASN A 158 -13.09 -10.37 -11.31
C ASN A 158 -11.61 -10.43 -11.70
N GLY A 159 -10.81 -11.13 -10.91
CA GLY A 159 -9.38 -11.30 -11.10
C GLY A 159 -9.02 -12.28 -12.21
N GLU A 160 -7.73 -12.41 -12.45
CA GLU A 160 -7.19 -13.28 -13.51
C GLU A 160 -7.45 -14.77 -13.24
N PHE A 161 -7.39 -15.19 -11.97
CA PHE A 161 -7.39 -16.61 -11.62
C PHE A 161 -8.79 -17.18 -11.36
N LYS A 162 -9.75 -16.37 -10.92
CA LYS A 162 -11.17 -16.75 -10.69
C LYS A 162 -11.33 -18.05 -9.90
N GLY A 163 -10.55 -18.20 -8.82
CA GLY A 163 -10.52 -19.40 -7.98
C GLY A 163 -9.68 -20.57 -8.49
N ASP A 164 -9.08 -20.46 -9.69
CA ASP A 164 -8.29 -21.53 -10.29
C ASP A 164 -6.83 -21.49 -9.80
N LYS A 165 -6.54 -22.28 -8.78
CA LYS A 165 -5.17 -22.46 -8.23
C LYS A 165 -4.18 -23.02 -9.25
N GLY A 166 -4.65 -23.79 -10.22
CA GLY A 166 -3.80 -24.37 -11.27
C GLY A 166 -3.27 -23.27 -12.20
N LYS A 167 -4.15 -22.33 -12.60
CA LYS A 167 -3.76 -21.16 -13.37
C LYS A 167 -2.79 -20.28 -12.62
N TYR A 168 -3.01 -20.03 -11.33
CA TYR A 168 -2.09 -19.27 -10.49
C TYR A 168 -0.68 -19.90 -10.47
N VAL A 169 -0.60 -21.21 -10.26
CA VAL A 169 0.69 -21.93 -10.25
C VAL A 169 1.38 -21.85 -11.61
N GLU A 170 0.62 -21.98 -12.70
CA GLU A 170 1.15 -21.88 -14.07
C GLU A 170 1.65 -20.46 -14.36
N TYR A 171 0.88 -19.44 -14.01
CA TYR A 171 1.24 -18.02 -14.11
C TYR A 171 2.54 -17.74 -13.37
N SER A 172 2.60 -18.09 -12.08
CA SER A 172 3.76 -17.86 -11.22
C SER A 172 5.06 -18.54 -11.70
N ARG A 173 4.97 -19.57 -12.55
CA ARG A 173 6.14 -20.26 -13.10
C ARG A 173 6.57 -19.74 -14.47
N LYS A 174 5.67 -19.17 -15.23
CA LYS A 174 5.94 -18.73 -16.62
C LYS A 174 6.30 -17.25 -16.71
N GLY A 175 5.80 -16.43 -15.78
CA GLY A 175 5.99 -14.98 -15.79
C GLY A 175 7.13 -14.52 -14.90
N ASN A 176 7.47 -13.25 -15.04
CA ASN A 176 8.39 -12.55 -14.15
C ASN A 176 7.74 -12.32 -12.77
N GLU A 177 6.41 -12.26 -12.68
CA GLU A 177 5.66 -12.14 -11.43
C GLU A 177 5.52 -13.51 -10.75
N SER A 178 6.57 -13.95 -10.05
CA SER A 178 6.56 -15.23 -9.34
C SER A 178 5.70 -15.17 -8.06
N ASP A 179 5.25 -16.35 -7.57
CA ASP A 179 4.60 -16.45 -6.24
C ASP A 179 5.48 -15.88 -5.11
N ALA A 180 6.80 -16.04 -5.23
CA ALA A 180 7.72 -15.52 -4.23
C ALA A 180 7.70 -13.99 -4.21
N TYR A 181 7.69 -13.33 -5.36
CA TYR A 181 7.60 -11.87 -5.45
C TYR A 181 6.21 -11.36 -5.05
N ILE A 182 5.13 -12.00 -5.52
CA ILE A 182 3.76 -11.68 -5.08
C ILE A 182 3.64 -11.74 -3.54
N ARG A 183 4.31 -12.71 -2.90
CA ARG A 183 4.35 -12.82 -1.44
C ARG A 183 5.14 -11.71 -0.77
N ILE A 184 6.18 -11.17 -1.39
CA ILE A 184 6.90 -9.99 -0.88
C ILE A 184 5.95 -8.80 -0.85
N ILE A 185 5.24 -8.52 -1.95
CA ILE A 185 4.26 -7.44 -2.04
C ILE A 185 3.12 -7.64 -1.02
N ALA A 186 2.55 -8.84 -0.97
CA ALA A 186 1.48 -9.15 -0.01
C ALA A 186 1.95 -9.04 1.44
N LYS A 187 3.22 -9.38 1.72
CA LYS A 187 3.82 -9.24 3.04
C LYS A 187 4.00 -7.77 3.39
N ALA A 188 4.50 -6.92 2.48
CA ALA A 188 4.61 -5.49 2.69
C ALA A 188 3.25 -4.88 3.06
N ALA A 189 2.20 -5.14 2.28
CA ALA A 189 0.85 -4.64 2.56
C ALA A 189 0.30 -5.09 3.94
N VAL A 190 0.55 -6.33 4.36
CA VAL A 190 0.16 -6.82 5.71
C VAL A 190 0.94 -6.08 6.79
N LEU A 191 2.22 -5.84 6.57
CA LEU A 191 3.09 -5.17 7.54
C LEU A 191 2.77 -3.70 7.68
N GLU A 192 2.42 -2.99 6.62
CA GLU A 192 1.92 -1.61 6.67
C GLU A 192 0.73 -1.47 7.62
N GLU A 193 -0.27 -2.36 7.49
CA GLU A 193 -1.41 -2.40 8.41
C GLU A 193 -0.97 -2.63 9.86
N LYS A 194 0.00 -3.52 10.09
CA LYS A 194 0.54 -3.82 11.42
C LYS A 194 1.38 -2.69 12.01
N ILE A 195 2.13 -1.97 11.20
CA ILE A 195 2.87 -0.77 11.65
C ILE A 195 1.88 0.30 12.10
N ILE A 196 0.84 0.60 11.31
CA ILE A 196 -0.19 1.57 11.68
C ILE A 196 -0.88 1.17 13.00
N GLU A 197 -1.21 -0.12 13.17
CA GLU A 197 -1.75 -0.63 14.42
C GLU A 197 -0.78 -0.37 15.60
N LYS A 198 0.50 -0.64 15.39
CA LYS A 198 1.56 -0.43 16.37
C LYS A 198 1.76 1.04 16.73
N LEU A 199 1.76 1.93 15.75
CA LEU A 199 1.87 3.37 15.94
C LEU A 199 0.69 3.93 16.74
N ARG A 200 -0.51 3.38 16.57
CA ARG A 200 -1.69 3.70 17.38
C ARG A 200 -1.56 3.19 18.81
N GLU A 201 -1.05 1.98 18.99
CA GLU A 201 -0.82 1.40 20.32
C GLU A 201 0.25 2.13 21.13
N SER A 202 1.33 2.58 20.47
CA SER A 202 2.43 3.33 21.09
C SER A 202 2.05 4.78 21.42
N GLY A 203 0.97 5.30 20.83
CA GLY A 203 0.55 6.70 20.96
C GLY A 203 1.27 7.65 19.99
N GLU A 204 2.02 7.15 19.04
CA GLU A 204 2.64 7.95 17.96
C GLU A 204 1.59 8.46 16.98
N ILE A 205 0.47 7.74 16.86
CA ILE A 205 -0.78 8.23 16.27
C ILE A 205 -1.74 8.53 17.42
N GLU A 206 -1.79 9.78 17.83
CA GLU A 206 -2.40 10.23 19.09
C GLU A 206 -3.93 10.15 19.13
N TYR A 207 -4.59 9.94 18.00
CA TYR A 207 -6.03 10.13 17.90
C TYR A 207 -6.84 8.82 17.84
N VAL A 208 -7.78 8.70 18.75
CA VAL A 208 -8.81 7.67 18.73
C VAL A 208 -10.16 8.38 18.62
N LEU A 209 -10.74 8.44 17.43
CA LEU A 209 -11.94 9.23 17.10
C LEU A 209 -13.15 8.92 17.97
N GLU A 210 -13.36 7.66 18.33
CA GLU A 210 -14.50 7.22 19.17
C GLU A 210 -14.52 7.91 20.55
N LYS A 211 -13.36 8.33 21.04
CA LYS A 211 -13.19 8.93 22.37
C LYS A 211 -12.94 10.44 22.31
N ASN A 212 -12.30 10.93 21.26
CA ASN A 212 -11.64 12.25 21.25
C ASN A 212 -11.98 13.10 20.01
N LEU A 213 -13.11 12.90 19.32
CA LEU A 213 -13.46 13.70 18.14
C LEU A 213 -13.40 15.23 18.39
N PRO A 214 -13.93 15.78 19.52
CA PRO A 214 -13.80 17.20 19.79
C PRO A 214 -12.36 17.68 19.97
N GLU A 215 -11.51 16.86 20.60
CA GLU A 215 -10.08 17.15 20.78
C GLU A 215 -9.35 17.09 19.42
N PHE A 216 -9.67 16.11 18.58
CA PHE A 216 -9.14 16.02 17.24
C PHE A 216 -9.44 17.27 16.41
N ILE A 217 -10.70 17.75 16.41
CA ILE A 217 -11.08 18.96 15.69
C ILE A 217 -10.35 20.19 16.22
N THR A 218 -10.24 20.31 17.55
CA THR A 218 -9.53 21.42 18.19
C THR A 218 -8.05 21.38 17.84
N HIS A 219 -7.41 20.23 17.98
CA HIS A 219 -6.00 20.05 17.66
C HIS A 219 -5.72 20.27 16.18
N ALA A 220 -6.56 19.73 15.28
CA ALA A 220 -6.44 19.95 13.84
C ALA A 220 -6.43 21.45 13.49
N LYS A 221 -7.23 22.24 14.21
CA LYS A 221 -7.30 23.70 14.02
C LYS A 221 -6.10 24.45 14.58
N GLU A 222 -5.58 24.03 15.73
CA GLU A 222 -4.59 24.80 16.49
C GLU A 222 -3.13 24.40 16.16
N SER A 223 -2.90 23.19 15.68
CA SER A 223 -1.56 22.60 15.55
C SER A 223 -1.00 22.57 14.13
N ASP A 224 -1.71 23.10 13.13
CA ASP A 224 -1.35 22.91 11.71
C ASP A 224 -1.11 21.44 11.30
N THR A 225 -1.65 20.48 12.06
CA THR A 225 -1.57 19.06 11.70
C THR A 225 -2.16 18.83 10.32
N PHE A 226 -3.27 19.51 10.02
CA PHE A 226 -3.86 19.56 8.69
C PHE A 226 -3.76 20.97 8.13
N VAL A 227 -3.41 21.05 6.86
CA VAL A 227 -3.39 22.29 6.09
C VAL A 227 -4.46 22.16 4.99
N ARG A 228 -5.22 23.23 4.80
CA ARG A 228 -6.19 23.32 3.73
C ARG A 228 -5.69 24.27 2.65
N THR A 229 -5.64 23.81 1.42
CA THR A 229 -5.20 24.62 0.28
C THR A 229 -6.12 24.48 -0.91
N THR A 230 -6.01 25.41 -1.83
CA THR A 230 -6.40 25.25 -3.24
C THR A 230 -5.24 25.67 -4.11
N HIS A 231 -5.18 25.21 -5.36
CA HIS A 231 -4.08 25.56 -6.25
C HIS A 231 -4.50 25.57 -7.72
N VAL A 232 -3.75 26.29 -8.53
CA VAL A 232 -3.72 26.11 -9.99
C VAL A 232 -2.50 25.25 -10.30
N PHE A 233 -2.68 24.24 -11.15
CA PHE A 233 -1.63 23.32 -11.55
C PHE A 233 -1.46 23.30 -13.07
N TYR A 234 -0.22 23.33 -13.52
CA TYR A 234 0.19 23.19 -14.90
C TYR A 234 1.22 22.06 -15.02
N PRO A 235 0.88 20.95 -15.72
CA PRO A 235 1.79 19.81 -15.85
C PRO A 235 2.99 20.13 -16.73
N LYS A 236 4.16 19.55 -16.42
CA LYS A 236 5.38 19.63 -17.24
C LYS A 236 5.40 18.63 -18.39
N PHE A 237 4.61 17.59 -18.33
CA PHE A 237 4.63 16.47 -19.26
C PHE A 237 3.24 16.22 -19.86
N ASP A 238 3.27 15.53 -20.97
CA ASP A 238 2.16 14.86 -21.63
C ASP A 238 1.15 15.71 -22.42
N VAL A 239 1.41 16.99 -22.65
CA VAL A 239 0.62 17.74 -23.61
C VAL A 239 1.47 17.97 -24.85
N LYS A 240 1.27 17.16 -25.91
CA LYS A 240 1.94 17.36 -27.21
C LYS A 240 1.72 18.80 -27.68
N GLY A 241 2.80 19.58 -27.76
CA GLY A 241 2.80 20.95 -28.27
C GLY A 241 2.69 22.05 -27.22
N VAL A 242 2.84 21.73 -25.94
CA VAL A 242 2.93 22.73 -24.87
C VAL A 242 4.37 23.19 -24.73
N ASP A 243 4.56 24.50 -24.84
CA ASP A 243 5.84 25.13 -24.49
C ASP A 243 5.91 25.32 -22.97
N ILE A 244 6.87 24.65 -22.33
CA ILE A 244 7.06 24.70 -20.85
C ILE A 244 7.25 26.15 -20.37
N GLU A 245 7.96 26.97 -21.13
CA GLU A 245 8.18 28.37 -20.77
C GLU A 245 6.90 29.20 -20.88
N GLU A 246 6.03 28.89 -21.86
CA GLU A 246 4.70 29.53 -21.96
C GLU A 246 3.83 29.17 -20.75
N VAL A 247 3.79 27.89 -20.38
CA VAL A 247 3.06 27.39 -19.21
C VAL A 247 3.59 28.02 -17.91
N ARG A 248 4.91 28.11 -17.75
CA ARG A 248 5.54 28.80 -16.61
C ARG A 248 5.15 30.29 -16.57
N ALA A 249 5.11 30.95 -17.73
CA ALA A 249 4.73 32.35 -17.81
C ALA A 249 3.27 32.56 -17.41
N GLU A 250 2.34 31.69 -17.86
CA GLU A 250 0.93 31.73 -17.45
C GLU A 250 0.78 31.56 -15.94
N ALA A 251 1.45 30.57 -15.35
CA ALA A 251 1.44 30.35 -13.91
C ALA A 251 1.97 31.60 -13.15
N SER A 252 3.03 32.23 -13.69
CA SER A 252 3.62 33.46 -13.09
C SER A 252 2.67 34.66 -13.17
N GLU A 253 1.93 34.80 -14.26
CA GLU A 253 0.91 35.85 -14.40
C GLU A 253 -0.21 35.67 -13.37
N ILE A 254 -0.68 34.43 -13.17
CA ILE A 254 -1.68 34.10 -12.15
C ILE A 254 -1.16 34.45 -10.76
N ALA A 255 0.04 34.02 -10.39
CA ALA A 255 0.64 34.31 -9.10
C ALA A 255 0.75 35.82 -8.85
N ALA A 256 1.22 36.58 -9.84
CA ALA A 256 1.31 38.03 -9.76
C ALA A 256 -0.06 38.71 -9.61
N ASN A 257 -1.05 38.24 -10.37
CA ASN A 257 -2.42 38.75 -10.27
C ASN A 257 -3.01 38.51 -8.87
N LEU A 258 -2.92 37.30 -8.34
CA LEU A 258 -3.44 36.95 -7.02
C LEU A 258 -2.80 37.79 -5.91
N LYS A 259 -1.49 38.02 -5.98
CA LYS A 259 -0.75 38.88 -5.03
C LYS A 259 -1.15 40.36 -5.10
N SER A 260 -1.66 40.82 -6.23
CA SER A 260 -2.13 42.21 -6.39
C SER A 260 -3.49 42.48 -5.75
N ILE A 261 -4.25 41.44 -5.41
CA ILE A 261 -5.58 41.52 -4.82
C ILE A 261 -5.43 41.60 -3.30
N SER A 262 -5.90 42.68 -2.68
CA SER A 262 -5.78 42.91 -1.23
C SER A 262 -6.88 42.25 -0.43
N ASP A 263 -8.07 42.09 -0.99
CA ASP A 263 -9.21 41.47 -0.33
C ASP A 263 -9.12 39.94 -0.45
N ASP A 264 -9.38 39.23 0.64
CA ASP A 264 -9.20 37.78 0.73
C ASP A 264 -10.29 37.02 -0.04
N GLU A 265 -11.56 37.50 -0.02
CA GLU A 265 -12.66 36.88 -0.77
C GLU A 265 -12.47 37.09 -2.27
N ASP A 266 -12.10 38.30 -2.70
CA ASP A 266 -11.79 38.60 -4.08
C ASP A 266 -10.61 37.76 -4.60
N ARG A 267 -9.59 37.53 -3.75
CA ARG A 267 -8.44 36.69 -4.07
C ARG A 267 -8.83 35.22 -4.20
N TYR A 268 -9.71 34.74 -3.31
CA TYR A 268 -10.26 33.40 -3.39
C TYR A 268 -11.11 33.17 -4.64
N ASP A 269 -11.94 34.14 -5.00
CA ASP A 269 -12.73 34.10 -6.25
C ASP A 269 -11.82 34.12 -7.49
N ALA A 270 -10.74 34.91 -7.44
CA ALA A 270 -9.79 34.98 -8.54
C ALA A 270 -9.05 33.68 -8.79
N ILE A 271 -8.60 32.98 -7.72
CA ILE A 271 -7.95 31.67 -7.89
C ILE A 271 -8.94 30.62 -8.41
N ASN A 272 -10.18 30.59 -7.90
CA ASN A 272 -11.21 29.68 -8.39
C ASN A 272 -11.54 29.91 -9.87
N LYS A 273 -11.53 31.16 -10.30
CA LYS A 273 -11.69 31.52 -11.71
C LYS A 273 -10.50 31.07 -12.56
N ALA A 274 -9.27 31.20 -12.03
CA ALA A 274 -8.07 30.71 -12.71
C ALA A 274 -8.10 29.19 -12.85
N ILE A 275 -8.45 28.46 -11.79
CA ILE A 275 -8.63 27.00 -11.81
C ILE A 275 -9.66 26.60 -12.88
N SER A 276 -10.81 27.27 -12.91
CA SER A 276 -11.88 26.96 -13.86
C SER A 276 -11.51 27.22 -15.31
N LYS A 277 -10.55 28.11 -15.57
CA LYS A 277 -10.06 28.45 -16.90
C LYS A 277 -8.84 27.65 -17.32
N CYS A 278 -8.14 27.03 -16.37
CA CYS A 278 -6.97 26.25 -16.66
C CYS A 278 -7.31 25.08 -17.58
N PRO A 279 -6.70 25.00 -18.77
CA PRO A 279 -7.02 23.96 -19.76
C PRO A 279 -6.61 22.56 -19.30
N TYR A 280 -5.75 22.48 -18.29
CA TYR A 280 -5.22 21.25 -17.70
C TYR A 280 -6.01 20.79 -16.47
N ASN A 281 -7.10 21.49 -16.14
CA ASN A 281 -8.00 21.12 -15.05
C ASN A 281 -8.81 19.88 -15.43
N THR A 282 -8.18 18.71 -15.43
CA THR A 282 -8.83 17.43 -15.70
C THR A 282 -8.96 16.62 -14.40
N PRO A 283 -10.01 15.81 -14.25
CA PRO A 283 -10.13 14.89 -13.13
C PRO A 283 -8.87 14.01 -13.04
N GLY A 284 -8.14 14.12 -11.94
CA GLY A 284 -6.86 13.41 -11.70
C GLY A 284 -5.63 14.31 -11.62
N TYR A 285 -5.63 15.49 -12.24
CA TYR A 285 -4.52 16.45 -12.11
C TYR A 285 -4.82 17.64 -11.23
N THR A 286 -6.09 17.99 -11.06
CA THR A 286 -6.48 19.09 -10.19
C THR A 286 -7.54 18.58 -9.22
N MET A 287 -7.17 18.38 -8.00
CA MET A 287 -8.11 18.19 -6.89
C MET A 287 -8.68 19.54 -6.43
N ALA A 288 -8.73 20.53 -7.34
CA ALA A 288 -9.30 21.83 -7.08
C ALA A 288 -10.81 21.71 -7.01
N ASN A 289 -11.31 21.47 -5.82
CA ASN A 289 -12.72 21.68 -5.51
C ASN A 289 -12.84 22.92 -4.62
N LYS A 290 -14.03 23.48 -4.56
CA LYS A 290 -14.33 24.63 -3.68
C LYS A 290 -14.09 24.34 -2.20
N ASP A 291 -14.03 23.06 -1.81
CA ASP A 291 -13.80 22.63 -0.44
C ASP A 291 -12.29 22.61 -0.10
N GLY A 292 -11.44 22.73 -1.14
CA GLY A 292 -9.99 22.69 -1.00
C GLY A 292 -9.46 21.26 -0.78
N ILE A 293 -8.13 21.17 -0.68
CA ILE A 293 -7.41 19.94 -0.38
C ILE A 293 -6.98 20.00 1.08
N TYR A 294 -7.29 18.96 1.82
CA TYR A 294 -6.82 18.78 3.20
C TYR A 294 -5.68 17.78 3.19
N PHE A 295 -4.53 18.17 3.70
CA PHE A 295 -3.37 17.30 3.78
C PHE A 295 -2.62 17.48 5.10
N THR A 296 -1.84 16.49 5.47
CA THR A 296 -0.89 16.49 6.58
C THR A 296 0.52 16.25 6.06
N GLU A 297 1.52 16.38 6.92
CA GLU A 297 2.92 16.14 6.57
C GLU A 297 3.11 14.72 6.00
N GLY A 298 3.77 14.63 4.86
CA GLY A 298 4.05 13.37 4.16
C GLY A 298 3.04 12.99 3.06
N MET A 299 1.93 13.74 2.91
CA MET A 299 0.94 13.46 1.86
C MET A 299 1.27 14.11 0.52
N MET A 300 1.87 15.28 0.54
CA MET A 300 2.23 16.06 -0.66
C MET A 300 3.75 16.08 -0.81
N GLY A 301 4.24 16.49 -1.98
CA GLY A 301 5.68 16.69 -2.15
C GLY A 301 6.24 17.78 -1.22
N GLU A 302 7.49 17.64 -0.77
CA GLU A 302 8.12 18.51 0.22
C GLU A 302 8.05 20.00 -0.14
N VAL A 303 8.29 20.35 -1.41
CA VAL A 303 8.23 21.74 -1.89
C VAL A 303 6.81 22.31 -1.78
N TYR A 304 5.80 21.51 -2.10
CA TYR A 304 4.40 21.91 -1.96
C TYR A 304 4.03 22.11 -0.50
N GLU A 305 4.33 21.15 0.36
CA GLU A 305 3.98 21.19 1.79
C GLU A 305 4.65 22.35 2.53
N SER A 306 5.96 22.51 2.34
CA SER A 306 6.71 23.58 2.98
C SER A 306 6.22 24.95 2.54
N THR A 307 5.93 25.13 1.26
CA THR A 307 5.36 26.37 0.75
C THR A 307 3.98 26.64 1.34
N ALA A 308 3.07 25.66 1.29
CA ALA A 308 1.71 25.83 1.79
C ALA A 308 1.67 26.14 3.30
N ARG A 309 2.55 25.54 4.09
CA ARG A 309 2.66 25.79 5.55
C ARG A 309 3.22 27.17 5.87
N ALA A 310 4.07 27.72 5.00
CA ALA A 310 4.65 29.05 5.17
C ALA A 310 3.69 30.19 4.82
N LEU A 311 2.56 29.90 4.16
CA LEU A 311 1.55 30.90 3.80
C LEU A 311 0.64 31.22 4.99
N ASP A 312 0.26 32.48 5.12
CA ASP A 312 -0.89 32.89 5.95
C ASP A 312 -2.21 32.42 5.31
N GLU A 313 -3.30 32.40 6.07
CA GLU A 313 -4.63 32.13 5.53
C GLU A 313 -4.96 33.14 4.40
N TYR A 314 -5.49 32.63 3.30
CA TYR A 314 -5.69 33.35 2.03
C TYR A 314 -4.41 33.88 1.36
N GLY A 315 -3.24 33.59 1.94
CA GLY A 315 -1.95 33.87 1.30
C GLY A 315 -1.74 33.02 0.05
N THR A 316 -1.05 33.58 -0.94
CA THR A 316 -0.74 32.91 -2.22
C THR A 316 0.76 32.79 -2.43
N SER A 317 1.19 31.64 -2.96
CA SER A 317 2.60 31.40 -3.28
C SER A 317 3.06 32.18 -4.53
N ASP A 318 4.37 32.26 -4.73
CA ASP A 318 4.95 32.35 -6.07
C ASP A 318 4.70 31.04 -6.82
N VAL A 319 5.09 30.98 -8.10
CA VAL A 319 5.09 29.73 -8.83
C VAL A 319 6.12 28.80 -8.17
N ILE A 320 5.67 27.63 -7.74
CA ILE A 320 6.55 26.56 -7.33
C ILE A 320 6.66 25.53 -8.44
N GLU A 321 7.87 25.04 -8.62
CA GLU A 321 8.20 24.05 -9.64
C GLU A 321 8.52 22.74 -8.96
N THR A 322 7.84 21.69 -9.40
CA THR A 322 8.07 20.28 -9.01
C THR A 322 8.40 19.46 -10.24
N ASP A 323 8.74 18.19 -10.07
CA ASP A 323 8.92 17.27 -11.20
C ASP A 323 7.63 17.08 -11.99
N GLU A 324 6.48 17.17 -11.34
CA GLU A 324 5.16 17.04 -11.98
C GLU A 324 4.72 18.27 -12.78
N GLY A 325 5.10 19.47 -12.32
CA GLY A 325 4.66 20.72 -12.96
C GLY A 325 4.82 21.96 -12.11
N PHE A 326 4.04 22.97 -12.46
CA PHE A 326 4.03 24.28 -11.82
C PHE A 326 2.75 24.45 -11.01
N TYR A 327 2.89 24.90 -9.75
CA TYR A 327 1.78 25.17 -8.86
C TYR A 327 1.76 26.64 -8.45
N VAL A 328 0.56 27.20 -8.31
CA VAL A 328 0.29 28.45 -7.57
C VAL A 328 -0.69 28.08 -6.47
N ILE A 329 -0.25 28.09 -5.24
CA ILE A 329 -0.99 27.62 -4.07
C ILE A 329 -1.62 28.80 -3.34
N MET A 330 -2.85 28.63 -2.86
CA MET A 330 -3.46 29.48 -1.83
C MET A 330 -3.75 28.63 -0.59
N ARG A 331 -3.33 29.10 0.57
CA ARG A 331 -3.73 28.51 1.85
C ARG A 331 -5.12 28.98 2.21
N LEU A 332 -5.98 28.08 2.63
CA LEU A 332 -7.35 28.36 3.07
C LEU A 332 -7.49 28.16 4.58
N PRO A 333 -8.41 28.89 5.24
CA PRO A 333 -8.79 28.58 6.62
C PRO A 333 -9.28 27.14 6.73
N LEU A 334 -8.93 26.47 7.83
CA LEU A 334 -9.41 25.11 8.10
C LEU A 334 -10.90 25.17 8.39
N ASP A 335 -11.71 24.41 7.64
CA ASP A 335 -13.15 24.26 7.90
C ASP A 335 -13.37 23.16 8.94
N THR A 336 -13.69 23.57 10.16
CA THR A 336 -13.91 22.67 11.29
C THR A 336 -15.12 21.76 11.12
N ASP A 337 -16.15 22.21 10.39
CA ASP A 337 -17.33 21.40 10.09
C ASP A 337 -16.97 20.28 9.11
N TYR A 338 -16.14 20.59 8.12
CA TYR A 338 -15.59 19.59 7.18
C TYR A 338 -14.71 18.58 7.92
N VAL A 339 -13.80 19.04 8.76
CA VAL A 339 -12.94 18.18 9.58
C VAL A 339 -13.77 17.24 10.43
N GLY A 340 -14.81 17.77 11.12
CA GLY A 340 -15.69 16.95 11.94
C GLY A 340 -16.47 15.88 11.15
N LYS A 341 -16.94 16.22 9.95
CA LYS A 341 -17.69 15.28 9.10
C LYS A 341 -16.80 14.21 8.46
N ASN A 342 -15.52 14.52 8.22
CA ASN A 342 -14.58 13.66 7.53
C ASN A 342 -13.45 13.16 8.44
N ALA A 343 -13.65 13.20 9.75
CA ALA A 343 -12.61 12.91 10.75
C ALA A 343 -11.99 11.51 10.58
N GLU A 344 -12.79 10.49 10.26
CA GLU A 344 -12.30 9.13 10.03
C GLU A 344 -11.32 9.07 8.84
N THR A 345 -11.72 9.65 7.71
CA THR A 345 -10.88 9.69 6.50
C THR A 345 -9.61 10.51 6.72
N LEU A 346 -9.73 11.66 7.41
CA LEU A 346 -8.56 12.50 7.73
C LEU A 346 -7.59 11.78 8.68
N LEU A 347 -8.10 11.05 9.66
CA LEU A 347 -7.26 10.27 10.57
C LEU A 347 -6.62 9.07 9.87
N GLU A 348 -7.32 8.43 8.96
CA GLU A 348 -6.76 7.38 8.12
C GLU A 348 -5.62 7.93 7.25
N ASN A 349 -5.85 9.04 6.55
CA ASN A 349 -4.83 9.72 5.76
C ASN A 349 -3.62 10.14 6.63
N TYR A 350 -3.85 10.65 7.83
CA TYR A 350 -2.79 10.96 8.78
C TYR A 350 -1.97 9.74 9.17
N SER A 351 -2.63 8.60 9.39
CA SER A 351 -1.95 7.35 9.74
C SER A 351 -1.05 6.86 8.60
N TRP A 352 -1.55 6.89 7.37
CA TRP A 352 -0.78 6.53 6.18
C TRP A 352 0.36 7.51 5.90
N ALA A 353 0.15 8.81 6.11
CA ALA A 353 1.19 9.81 5.97
C ALA A 353 2.34 9.62 6.97
N LYS A 354 2.03 9.27 8.23
CA LYS A 354 3.04 8.92 9.23
C LYS A 354 3.86 7.70 8.80
N LEU A 355 3.21 6.67 8.28
CA LEU A 355 3.92 5.51 7.74
C LEU A 355 4.81 5.90 6.56
N ALA A 356 4.30 6.69 5.61
CA ALA A 356 5.06 7.14 4.44
C ALA A 356 6.33 7.94 4.81
N LEU A 357 6.29 8.72 5.90
CA LEU A 357 7.48 9.40 6.42
C LEU A 357 8.53 8.43 6.94
N LEU A 358 8.12 7.39 7.68
CA LEU A 358 9.02 6.34 8.17
C LEU A 358 9.64 5.56 7.00
N GLU A 359 8.84 5.19 6.02
CA GLU A 359 9.30 4.50 4.82
C GLU A 359 10.27 5.34 3.99
N ARG A 360 10.03 6.65 3.90
CA ARG A 360 10.97 7.57 3.23
C ARG A 360 12.33 7.60 3.91
N GLY A 361 12.36 7.61 5.26
CA GLY A 361 13.59 7.48 6.03
C GLY A 361 14.30 6.17 5.75
N ALA A 362 13.58 5.05 5.81
CA ALA A 362 14.13 3.73 5.53
C ALA A 362 14.63 3.57 4.08
N LYS A 363 13.90 4.13 3.09
CA LYS A 363 14.36 4.16 1.69
C LYS A 363 15.68 4.91 1.52
N ALA A 364 15.85 6.04 2.18
CA ALA A 364 17.09 6.81 2.10
C ALA A 364 18.30 6.02 2.67
N GLU A 365 18.09 5.25 3.75
CA GLU A 365 19.11 4.36 4.31
C GLU A 365 19.42 3.19 3.36
N LEU A 366 18.41 2.54 2.80
CA LEU A 366 18.56 1.46 1.84
C LEU A 366 19.29 1.91 0.57
N LEU A 367 19.00 3.12 0.07
CA LEU A 367 19.65 3.68 -1.11
C LEU A 367 21.16 3.82 -0.91
N SER A 368 21.60 4.14 0.30
CA SER A 368 23.04 4.28 0.61
C SER A 368 23.85 2.98 0.50
N VAL A 369 23.17 1.83 0.47
CA VAL A 369 23.76 0.48 0.44
C VAL A 369 23.14 -0.38 -0.67
N CYS A 370 22.65 0.26 -1.73
CA CYS A 370 22.09 -0.38 -2.92
C CYS A 370 23.20 -0.71 -3.93
N ASP A 371 23.11 -1.86 -4.56
CA ASP A 371 23.97 -2.21 -5.68
C ASP A 371 23.62 -1.37 -6.92
N ASP A 372 24.61 -1.21 -7.83
CA ASP A 372 24.41 -0.55 -9.12
C ASP A 372 23.73 -1.53 -10.11
N PHE A 373 22.56 -1.17 -10.62
CA PHE A 373 21.78 -1.95 -11.57
C PHE A 373 21.88 -1.45 -13.01
N SER A 374 22.54 -0.31 -13.29
CA SER A 374 22.62 0.33 -14.63
C SER A 374 23.10 -0.64 -15.71
N GLY A 375 24.18 -1.36 -15.42
CA GLY A 375 24.75 -2.33 -16.37
C GLY A 375 23.80 -3.48 -16.69
N LEU A 376 23.05 -3.97 -15.70
CA LEU A 376 22.07 -5.03 -15.88
C LEU A 376 20.86 -4.56 -16.69
N ILE A 377 20.35 -3.36 -16.40
CA ILE A 377 19.24 -2.73 -17.13
C ILE A 377 19.63 -2.59 -18.61
N TYR A 378 20.78 -1.99 -18.89
CA TYR A 378 21.26 -1.81 -20.26
C TYR A 378 21.40 -3.14 -21.01
N GLU A 379 21.98 -4.15 -20.38
CA GLU A 379 22.14 -5.49 -20.98
C GLU A 379 20.77 -6.11 -21.35
N ARG A 380 19.76 -5.96 -20.49
CA ARG A 380 18.41 -6.52 -20.72
C ARG A 380 17.61 -5.78 -21.79
N LEU A 381 17.87 -4.50 -21.98
CA LEU A 381 17.16 -3.69 -22.98
C LEU A 381 17.74 -3.81 -24.38
N THR A 382 19.02 -4.18 -24.50
CA THR A 382 19.75 -4.20 -25.77
C THR A 382 19.97 -5.59 -26.37
N LYS A 383 19.61 -6.65 -25.61
CA LYS A 383 19.58 -8.04 -26.10
C LYS A 383 18.23 -8.40 -26.73
#